data_feae2f7577013b677a03d337c1f9a71d
#
_entry.id   feae2f7577013b677a03d337c1f9a71d
#
_cell.length_a   1.000
_cell.length_b   1.000
_cell.length_c   1.000
_cell.angle_alpha   90.00
_cell.angle_beta   90.00
_cell.angle_gamma   90.00
#
_symmetry.space_group_name_H-M   'P 1'
#
loop_
_entity.id
_entity.type
_entity.pdbx_description
1 polymer ?
#
loop_
_entity_poly.entity_id
_entity_poly.type
_entity_poly.pdbx_seq_one_letter_code
_entity_poly.pdbx_strand_id
1 'polypeptide(L)'
;MLAQMLSLDGHEVVVIDRDVSAFDRLFKGFPGEAVEGIAFDIETLKKAGIEKADAFAALTNYDNTNLMSAEVVKHIFGVPRVVARIFNPDKEGTYQALGLDYVVGTQFVAHYILEMIQPPLVRRRARCCENRLELVEFDCPARWAGQTMEWCEKQVPVWISYLVRGDASLIPDWDTRLEEGDEITALATAKAVSKLERYLRSKKEGERNIYRHRRRW
;
A
#
# COMPACT_ATOMS: atom_id res chain seq x y z
N MET A 1 14.05 -5.44 9.54
CA MET A 1 12.79 -6.05 9.07
C MET A 1 12.86 -6.44 7.59
N LEU A 2 13.10 -5.54 6.62
CA LEU A 2 13.20 -5.91 5.19
C LEU A 2 14.28 -6.95 4.92
N ALA A 3 15.49 -6.77 5.46
CA ALA A 3 16.58 -7.72 5.33
C ALA A 3 16.20 -9.12 5.84
N GLN A 4 15.45 -9.20 6.94
CA GLN A 4 14.95 -10.46 7.46
C GLN A 4 13.94 -11.13 6.51
N MET A 5 13.00 -10.35 5.97
CA MET A 5 12.00 -10.89 5.03
C MET A 5 12.69 -11.46 3.79
N LEU A 6 13.60 -10.71 3.19
CA LEU A 6 14.35 -11.15 2.01
C LEU A 6 15.18 -12.40 2.28
N SER A 7 15.85 -12.46 3.45
CA SER A 7 16.63 -13.64 3.83
C SER A 7 15.77 -14.89 4.05
N LEU A 8 14.55 -14.73 4.61
CA LEU A 8 13.61 -15.84 4.78
C LEU A 8 13.05 -16.33 3.44
N ASP A 9 12.95 -15.44 2.45
CA ASP A 9 12.56 -15.77 1.08
C ASP A 9 13.72 -16.40 0.26
N GLY A 10 14.92 -16.59 0.89
CA GLY A 10 16.06 -17.25 0.27
C GLY A 10 16.99 -16.35 -0.54
N HIS A 11 16.85 -15.02 -0.42
CA HIS A 11 17.75 -14.08 -1.08
C HIS A 11 19.07 -13.90 -0.30
N GLU A 12 20.16 -13.71 -1.03
CA GLU A 12 21.43 -13.22 -0.48
C GLU A 12 21.28 -11.73 -0.18
N VAL A 13 21.52 -11.32 1.07
CA VAL A 13 21.30 -9.96 1.53
C VAL A 13 22.56 -9.37 2.11
N VAL A 14 22.98 -8.21 1.61
CA VAL A 14 24.05 -7.41 2.19
C VAL A 14 23.46 -6.13 2.78
N VAL A 15 23.80 -5.81 4.00
CA VAL A 15 23.35 -4.59 4.70
C VAL A 15 24.55 -3.65 4.84
N ILE A 16 24.37 -2.41 4.39
CA ILE A 16 25.37 -1.35 4.52
C ILE A 16 24.87 -0.31 5.53
N ASP A 17 25.66 -0.02 6.53
CA ASP A 17 25.43 1.10 7.43
C ASP A 17 26.77 1.73 7.85
N ARG A 18 26.78 3.05 8.08
CA ARG A 18 27.94 3.75 8.60
C ARG A 18 28.15 3.54 10.10
N ASP A 19 27.10 3.13 10.80
CA ASP A 19 27.09 2.88 12.23
C ASP A 19 27.07 1.38 12.49
N VAL A 20 28.19 0.85 12.96
CA VAL A 20 28.33 -0.58 13.27
C VAL A 20 27.26 -1.06 14.27
N SER A 21 26.85 -0.18 15.19
CA SER A 21 25.81 -0.52 16.18
C SER A 21 24.43 -0.75 15.55
N ALA A 22 24.21 -0.28 14.32
CA ALA A 22 22.97 -0.54 13.58
C ALA A 22 22.81 -2.05 13.24
N PHE A 23 23.92 -2.76 13.13
CA PHE A 23 23.91 -4.21 12.84
C PHE A 23 23.42 -5.05 14.02
N ASP A 24 23.45 -4.54 15.24
CA ASP A 24 22.86 -5.20 16.41
C ASP A 24 21.35 -5.39 16.29
N ARG A 25 20.69 -4.63 15.38
CA ARG A 25 19.26 -4.75 15.05
C ARG A 25 18.96 -5.87 14.07
N LEU A 26 19.98 -6.45 13.45
CA LEU A 26 19.81 -7.65 12.65
C LEU A 26 19.45 -8.81 13.58
N PHE A 27 18.56 -9.66 13.11
CA PHE A 27 18.14 -10.81 13.93
C PHE A 27 19.30 -11.78 14.15
N LYS A 28 19.28 -12.47 15.30
CA LYS A 28 20.29 -13.44 15.65
C LYS A 28 20.32 -14.58 14.61
N GLY A 29 21.49 -14.77 13.99
CA GLY A 29 21.64 -15.74 12.91
C GLY A 29 21.30 -15.20 11.52
N PHE A 30 21.32 -13.87 11.33
CA PHE A 30 21.23 -13.26 10.00
C PHE A 30 22.27 -13.89 9.06
N PRO A 31 21.85 -14.54 7.97
CA PRO A 31 22.77 -15.31 7.11
C PRO A 31 23.50 -14.43 6.10
N GLY A 32 23.11 -13.14 5.98
CA GLY A 32 23.70 -12.20 5.05
C GLY A 32 24.97 -11.53 5.57
N GLU A 33 25.50 -10.61 4.82
CA GLU A 33 26.70 -9.86 5.13
C GLU A 33 26.35 -8.44 5.65
N ALA A 34 27.17 -7.94 6.58
CA ALA A 34 27.11 -6.56 7.08
C ALA A 34 28.39 -5.82 6.71
N VAL A 35 28.25 -4.71 6.00
CA VAL A 35 29.36 -3.89 5.51
C VAL A 35 29.29 -2.51 6.14
N GLU A 36 30.29 -2.15 6.94
CA GLU A 36 30.43 -0.80 7.46
C GLU A 36 30.85 0.17 6.34
N GLY A 37 30.11 1.26 6.19
CA GLY A 37 30.44 2.32 5.24
C GLY A 37 29.25 3.16 4.81
N ILE A 38 29.52 4.05 3.86
CA ILE A 38 28.51 4.97 3.33
C ILE A 38 27.94 4.41 2.04
N ALA A 39 26.62 4.28 1.96
CA ALA A 39 25.91 3.59 0.88
C ALA A 39 25.95 4.30 -0.49
N PHE A 40 26.59 5.43 -0.63
CA PHE A 40 26.91 6.08 -1.92
C PHE A 40 28.41 6.15 -2.21
N ASP A 41 29.26 5.63 -1.32
CA ASP A 41 30.70 5.51 -1.57
C ASP A 41 30.99 4.31 -2.47
N ILE A 42 31.70 4.55 -3.55
CA ILE A 42 31.97 3.55 -4.59
C ILE A 42 32.73 2.35 -4.04
N GLU A 43 33.73 2.57 -3.20
CA GLU A 43 34.53 1.47 -2.64
C GLU A 43 33.71 0.63 -1.63
N THR A 44 32.87 1.28 -0.84
CA THR A 44 31.92 0.59 0.06
C THR A 44 30.93 -0.27 -0.73
N LEU A 45 30.37 0.28 -1.81
CA LEU A 45 29.44 -0.45 -2.67
C LEU A 45 30.08 -1.64 -3.36
N LYS A 46 31.31 -1.48 -3.88
CA LYS A 46 32.08 -2.61 -4.45
C LYS A 46 32.38 -3.69 -3.43
N LYS A 47 32.81 -3.29 -2.22
CA LYS A 47 33.04 -4.23 -1.11
C LYS A 47 31.77 -5.01 -0.76
N ALA A 48 30.61 -4.38 -0.87
CA ALA A 48 29.30 -5.00 -0.67
C ALA A 48 28.83 -5.85 -1.87
N GLY A 49 29.61 -5.97 -2.93
CA GLY A 49 29.27 -6.78 -4.10
C GLY A 49 28.21 -6.19 -5.01
N ILE A 50 28.04 -4.87 -5.04
CA ILE A 50 26.97 -4.17 -5.79
C ILE A 50 26.94 -4.51 -7.29
N GLU A 51 28.08 -4.84 -7.89
CA GLU A 51 28.18 -5.18 -9.30
C GLU A 51 27.41 -6.47 -9.69
N LYS A 52 27.05 -7.28 -8.70
CA LYS A 52 26.30 -8.53 -8.88
C LYS A 52 24.88 -8.44 -8.32
N ALA A 53 24.50 -7.28 -7.78
CA ALA A 53 23.21 -7.12 -7.13
C ALA A 53 22.06 -7.03 -8.14
N ASP A 54 21.00 -7.79 -7.91
CA ASP A 54 19.75 -7.70 -8.67
C ASP A 54 18.86 -6.54 -8.23
N ALA A 55 19.03 -6.08 -7.00
CA ALA A 55 18.26 -4.99 -6.42
C ALA A 55 19.03 -4.22 -5.36
N PHE A 56 18.68 -2.96 -5.18
CA PHE A 56 19.22 -2.10 -4.14
C PHE A 56 18.10 -1.28 -3.49
N ALA A 57 18.12 -1.16 -2.16
CA ALA A 57 17.16 -0.37 -1.41
C ALA A 57 17.87 0.66 -0.50
N ALA A 58 17.70 1.94 -0.79
CA ALA A 58 18.24 3.05 0.01
C ALA A 58 17.22 3.44 1.10
N LEU A 59 17.46 3.01 2.34
CA LEU A 59 16.50 3.07 3.45
C LEU A 59 17.02 3.82 4.68
N THR A 60 18.01 4.69 4.52
CA THR A 60 18.52 5.50 5.64
C THR A 60 17.48 6.51 6.12
N ASN A 61 17.78 7.18 7.24
CA ASN A 61 16.89 8.23 7.78
C ASN A 61 17.05 9.60 7.07
N TYR A 62 17.84 9.67 6.00
CA TYR A 62 18.16 10.92 5.32
C TYR A 62 17.82 10.83 3.83
N ASP A 63 16.86 11.64 3.39
CA ASP A 63 16.40 11.64 1.99
C ASP A 63 17.53 11.90 0.99
N ASN A 64 18.43 12.87 1.30
CA ASN A 64 19.53 13.18 0.40
C ASN A 64 20.54 12.02 0.29
N THR A 65 20.77 11.29 1.39
CA THR A 65 21.59 10.07 1.36
C THR A 65 20.93 8.99 0.53
N ASN A 66 19.63 8.78 0.70
CA ASN A 66 18.87 7.80 -0.08
C ASN A 66 18.86 8.15 -1.56
N LEU A 67 18.67 9.43 -1.90
CA LEU A 67 18.73 9.91 -3.27
C LEU A 67 20.11 9.66 -3.89
N MET A 68 21.19 10.11 -3.22
CA MET A 68 22.54 9.95 -3.72
C MET A 68 22.92 8.48 -3.89
N SER A 69 22.57 7.62 -2.93
CA SER A 69 22.83 6.19 -3.03
C SER A 69 22.11 5.55 -4.21
N ALA A 70 20.82 5.90 -4.39
CA ALA A 70 20.03 5.39 -5.52
C ALA A 70 20.60 5.83 -6.87
N GLU A 71 21.00 7.11 -7.01
CA GLU A 71 21.61 7.66 -8.22
C GLU A 71 22.93 6.96 -8.56
N VAL A 72 23.83 6.83 -7.58
CA VAL A 72 25.12 6.15 -7.78
C VAL A 72 24.90 4.71 -8.20
N VAL A 73 24.04 3.97 -7.51
CA VAL A 73 23.80 2.55 -7.78
C VAL A 73 23.13 2.35 -9.14
N LYS A 74 22.16 3.18 -9.48
CA LYS A 74 21.44 3.07 -10.76
C LYS A 74 22.31 3.46 -11.95
N HIS A 75 23.00 4.59 -11.87
CA HIS A 75 23.68 5.15 -13.05
C HIS A 75 25.15 4.75 -13.19
N ILE A 76 25.84 4.41 -12.10
CA ILE A 76 27.22 3.96 -12.16
C ILE A 76 27.32 2.44 -12.24
N PHE A 77 26.53 1.73 -11.43
CA PHE A 77 26.58 0.26 -11.38
C PHE A 77 25.51 -0.43 -12.24
N GLY A 78 24.48 0.29 -12.67
CA GLY A 78 23.44 -0.25 -13.55
C GLY A 78 22.56 -1.30 -12.90
N VAL A 79 22.39 -1.27 -11.57
CA VAL A 79 21.52 -2.23 -10.87
C VAL A 79 20.09 -2.08 -11.37
N PRO A 80 19.44 -3.18 -11.80
CA PRO A 80 18.16 -3.10 -12.51
C PRO A 80 16.97 -2.63 -11.66
N ARG A 81 17.01 -2.89 -10.36
CA ARG A 81 15.94 -2.52 -9.42
C ARG A 81 16.50 -1.69 -8.29
N VAL A 82 16.25 -0.40 -8.30
CA VAL A 82 16.72 0.53 -7.28
C VAL A 82 15.51 1.25 -6.68
N VAL A 83 15.31 1.12 -5.37
CA VAL A 83 14.20 1.75 -4.64
C VAL A 83 14.76 2.64 -3.54
N ALA A 84 14.25 3.85 -3.41
CA ALA A 84 14.61 4.78 -2.35
C ALA A 84 13.45 5.11 -1.43
N ARG A 85 13.74 5.25 -0.12
CA ARG A 85 12.77 5.76 0.85
C ARG A 85 12.83 7.28 0.88
N ILE A 86 11.65 7.92 0.91
CA ILE A 86 11.50 9.35 1.12
C ILE A 86 10.72 9.60 2.42
N PHE A 87 11.21 10.50 3.25
CA PHE A 87 10.51 10.99 4.44
C PHE A 87 9.71 12.26 4.15
N ASN A 88 10.30 13.20 3.41
CA ASN A 88 9.64 14.45 3.05
C ASN A 88 8.92 14.32 1.71
N PRO A 89 7.57 14.33 1.69
CA PRO A 89 6.79 14.22 0.46
C PRO A 89 7.10 15.30 -0.58
N ASP A 90 7.54 16.50 -0.16
CA ASP A 90 7.87 17.61 -1.08
C ASP A 90 9.00 17.28 -2.05
N LYS A 91 9.82 16.26 -1.73
CA LYS A 91 10.91 15.79 -2.58
C LYS A 91 10.48 14.79 -3.66
N GLU A 92 9.25 14.34 -3.63
CA GLU A 92 8.72 13.33 -4.56
C GLU A 92 8.96 13.70 -6.03
N GLY A 93 8.71 14.97 -6.38
CA GLY A 93 8.95 15.47 -7.73
C GLY A 93 10.40 15.36 -8.20
N THR A 94 11.38 15.47 -7.28
CA THR A 94 12.80 15.29 -7.61
C THR A 94 13.11 13.84 -7.97
N TYR A 95 12.60 12.87 -7.19
CA TYR A 95 12.81 11.45 -7.47
C TYR A 95 12.14 11.02 -8.78
N GLN A 96 10.94 11.54 -9.04
CA GLN A 96 10.23 11.31 -10.33
C GLN A 96 11.03 11.87 -11.51
N ALA A 97 11.55 13.09 -11.39
CA ALA A 97 12.34 13.71 -12.46
C ALA A 97 13.64 12.95 -12.78
N LEU A 98 14.21 12.26 -11.79
CA LEU A 98 15.39 11.40 -11.93
C LEU A 98 15.03 9.96 -12.35
N GLY A 99 13.73 9.67 -12.52
CA GLY A 99 13.26 8.33 -12.90
C GLY A 99 13.56 7.26 -11.87
N LEU A 100 13.67 7.60 -10.58
CA LEU A 100 13.90 6.65 -9.49
C LEU A 100 12.58 6.10 -8.97
N ASP A 101 12.56 4.82 -8.64
CA ASP A 101 11.49 4.23 -7.86
C ASP A 101 11.63 4.62 -6.39
N TYR A 102 10.52 5.00 -5.75
CA TYR A 102 10.55 5.48 -4.36
C TYR A 102 9.30 5.08 -3.57
N VAL A 103 9.45 5.11 -2.25
CA VAL A 103 8.36 4.90 -1.31
C VAL A 103 8.32 6.05 -0.29
N VAL A 104 7.19 6.75 -0.22
CA VAL A 104 6.94 7.81 0.78
C VAL A 104 6.28 7.19 2.01
N GLY A 105 7.10 6.66 2.92
CA GLY A 105 6.62 5.90 4.09
C GLY A 105 5.71 6.73 5.01
N THR A 106 6.00 8.02 5.18
CA THR A 106 5.22 8.94 6.02
C THR A 106 3.79 9.12 5.51
N GLN A 107 3.60 9.26 4.20
CA GLN A 107 2.27 9.36 3.59
C GLN A 107 1.50 8.05 3.74
N PHE A 108 2.16 6.92 3.53
CA PHE A 108 1.52 5.61 3.67
C PHE A 108 0.98 5.41 5.10
N VAL A 109 1.80 5.68 6.12
CA VAL A 109 1.39 5.58 7.52
C VAL A 109 0.27 6.56 7.85
N ALA A 110 0.37 7.82 7.38
CA ALA A 110 -0.66 8.83 7.61
C ALA A 110 -2.01 8.44 7.00
N HIS A 111 -2.02 7.92 5.76
CA HIS A 111 -3.25 7.42 5.13
C HIS A 111 -3.84 6.24 5.91
N TYR A 112 -3.00 5.29 6.33
CA TYR A 112 -3.44 4.13 7.10
C TYR A 112 -4.08 4.54 8.44
N ILE A 113 -3.45 5.48 9.17
CA ILE A 113 -4.00 6.03 10.41
C ILE A 113 -5.31 6.78 10.14
N LEU A 114 -5.37 7.57 9.06
CA LEU A 114 -6.57 8.29 8.67
C LEU A 114 -7.74 7.33 8.40
N GLU A 115 -7.49 6.23 7.70
CA GLU A 115 -8.51 5.20 7.46
C GLU A 115 -9.00 4.55 8.75
N MET A 116 -8.12 4.36 9.75
CA MET A 116 -8.52 3.82 11.06
C MET A 116 -9.38 4.82 11.86
N ILE A 117 -9.06 6.12 11.80
CA ILE A 117 -9.80 7.18 12.51
C ILE A 117 -11.11 7.50 11.80
N GLN A 118 -11.07 7.55 10.48
CA GLN A 118 -12.19 7.91 9.62
C GLN A 118 -12.29 6.92 8.44
N PRO A 119 -12.84 5.73 8.66
CA PRO A 119 -12.97 4.74 7.60
C PRO A 119 -13.66 5.33 6.37
N PRO A 120 -13.06 5.20 5.19
CA PRO A 120 -13.69 5.65 3.96
C PRO A 120 -14.96 4.85 3.69
N LEU A 121 -15.93 5.46 3.00
CA LEU A 121 -17.15 4.75 2.58
C LEU A 121 -16.86 3.61 1.62
N VAL A 122 -15.76 3.72 0.86
CA VAL A 122 -15.24 2.71 -0.05
C VAL A 122 -13.77 2.51 0.26
N ARG A 123 -13.44 1.34 0.75
CA ARG A 123 -12.06 0.92 1.08
C ARG A 123 -11.44 0.29 -0.17
N ARG A 124 -10.32 0.85 -0.64
CA ARG A 124 -9.58 0.31 -1.78
C ARG A 124 -8.53 -0.68 -1.29
N ARG A 125 -8.62 -1.94 -1.71
CA ARG A 125 -7.75 -3.04 -1.24
C ARG A 125 -6.60 -3.35 -2.19
N ALA A 126 -6.87 -3.34 -3.49
CA ALA A 126 -5.86 -3.65 -4.50
C ALA A 126 -6.18 -2.97 -5.83
N ARG A 127 -5.15 -2.82 -6.65
CA ARG A 127 -5.28 -2.51 -8.07
C ARG A 127 -4.83 -3.72 -8.87
N CYS A 128 -5.58 -4.04 -9.90
CA CYS A 128 -5.34 -5.18 -10.77
C CYS A 128 -5.47 -4.80 -12.25
N CYS A 129 -5.07 -5.72 -13.13
CA CYS A 129 -5.14 -5.51 -14.56
C CYS A 129 -4.43 -4.20 -15.01
N GLU A 130 -3.17 -4.00 -14.62
CA GLU A 130 -2.38 -2.80 -14.94
C GLU A 130 -3.06 -1.50 -14.48
N ASN A 131 -3.60 -1.49 -13.27
CA ASN A 131 -4.34 -0.37 -12.67
C ASN A 131 -5.66 -0.01 -13.36
N ARG A 132 -6.20 -0.88 -14.22
CA ARG A 132 -7.50 -0.65 -14.88
C ARG A 132 -8.69 -0.98 -14.00
N LEU A 133 -8.51 -1.91 -13.05
CA LEU A 133 -9.53 -2.32 -12.08
C LEU A 133 -9.02 -2.12 -10.66
N GLU A 134 -9.94 -1.81 -9.76
CA GLU A 134 -9.72 -1.70 -8.33
C GLU A 134 -10.60 -2.72 -7.61
N LEU A 135 -10.03 -3.46 -6.67
CA LEU A 135 -10.76 -4.26 -5.69
C LEU A 135 -11.14 -3.33 -4.56
N VAL A 136 -12.44 -3.21 -4.31
CA VAL A 136 -12.99 -2.29 -3.32
C VAL A 136 -13.93 -3.01 -2.35
N GLU A 137 -13.99 -2.51 -1.12
CA GLU A 137 -14.91 -2.96 -0.10
C GLU A 137 -15.77 -1.79 0.39
N PHE A 138 -17.02 -2.06 0.68
CA PHE A 138 -17.97 -1.10 1.26
C PHE A 138 -19.10 -1.82 1.96
N ASP A 139 -19.72 -1.13 2.92
CA ASP A 139 -20.85 -1.68 3.65
C ASP A 139 -22.13 -1.52 2.81
N CYS A 140 -22.99 -2.54 2.83
CA CYS A 140 -24.27 -2.53 2.13
C CYS A 140 -25.11 -1.32 2.60
N PRO A 141 -25.43 -0.38 1.71
CA PRO A 141 -26.28 0.73 2.10
C PRO A 141 -27.73 0.24 2.34
N ALA A 142 -28.41 0.79 3.35
CA ALA A 142 -29.77 0.37 3.73
C ALA A 142 -30.75 0.27 2.55
N ARG A 143 -30.58 1.14 1.54
CA ARG A 143 -31.40 1.12 0.30
C ARG A 143 -31.14 -0.06 -0.63
N TRP A 144 -30.04 -0.81 -0.42
CA TRP A 144 -29.74 -2.04 -1.15
C TRP A 144 -30.26 -3.27 -0.41
N ALA A 145 -30.62 -3.15 0.87
CA ALA A 145 -31.19 -4.24 1.63
C ALA A 145 -32.46 -4.77 0.96
N GLY A 146 -32.53 -6.10 0.80
CA GLY A 146 -33.61 -6.80 0.10
C GLY A 146 -33.54 -6.74 -1.44
N GLN A 147 -32.65 -5.95 -2.02
CA GLN A 147 -32.45 -5.90 -3.48
C GLN A 147 -31.54 -7.04 -3.94
N THR A 148 -31.72 -7.46 -5.20
CA THR A 148 -30.86 -8.47 -5.82
C THR A 148 -29.52 -7.84 -6.27
N MET A 149 -28.52 -8.69 -6.43
CA MET A 149 -27.23 -8.31 -7.02
C MET A 149 -27.39 -7.61 -8.36
N GLU A 150 -28.19 -8.19 -9.25
CA GLU A 150 -28.44 -7.62 -10.58
C GLU A 150 -28.99 -6.19 -10.50
N TRP A 151 -29.90 -5.94 -9.56
CA TRP A 151 -30.45 -4.60 -9.36
C TRP A 151 -29.38 -3.61 -8.90
N CYS A 152 -28.55 -4.03 -7.95
CA CYS A 152 -27.51 -3.18 -7.37
C CYS A 152 -26.44 -2.77 -8.41
N GLU A 153 -26.00 -3.72 -9.24
CA GLU A 153 -25.02 -3.47 -10.29
C GLU A 153 -25.54 -2.52 -11.39
N LYS A 154 -26.86 -2.52 -11.66
CA LYS A 154 -27.50 -1.53 -12.54
C LYS A 154 -27.47 -0.11 -11.98
N GLN A 155 -27.42 0.09 -10.66
CA GLN A 155 -27.33 1.41 -10.05
C GLN A 155 -25.92 1.98 -10.17
N VAL A 156 -24.92 1.15 -9.90
CA VAL A 156 -23.50 1.50 -9.97
C VAL A 156 -22.77 0.36 -10.69
N PRO A 157 -21.97 0.64 -11.73
CA PRO A 157 -21.32 -0.39 -12.51
C PRO A 157 -20.12 -0.97 -11.76
N VAL A 158 -20.39 -1.76 -10.73
CA VAL A 158 -19.43 -2.52 -9.95
C VAL A 158 -19.77 -3.99 -10.10
N TRP A 159 -18.77 -4.85 -10.13
CA TRP A 159 -18.95 -6.31 -10.12
C TRP A 159 -18.79 -6.82 -8.70
N ILE A 160 -19.88 -7.17 -8.03
CA ILE A 160 -19.82 -7.70 -6.68
C ILE A 160 -19.28 -9.13 -6.74
N SER A 161 -18.11 -9.33 -6.15
CA SER A 161 -17.39 -10.59 -6.25
C SER A 161 -17.69 -11.52 -5.08
N TYR A 162 -17.91 -10.91 -3.91
CA TYR A 162 -18.09 -11.66 -2.70
C TYR A 162 -18.65 -10.75 -1.58
N LEU A 163 -19.32 -11.33 -0.61
CA LEU A 163 -19.81 -10.60 0.56
C LEU A 163 -19.62 -11.38 1.86
N VAL A 164 -19.51 -10.65 2.94
CA VAL A 164 -19.51 -11.19 4.31
C VAL A 164 -20.78 -10.77 5.00
N ARG A 165 -21.49 -11.76 5.56
CA ARG A 165 -22.71 -11.59 6.34
C ARG A 165 -22.53 -12.21 7.71
N GLY A 166 -22.34 -11.40 8.76
CA GLY A 166 -21.91 -11.88 10.06
C GLY A 166 -20.60 -12.65 9.97
N ASP A 167 -20.57 -13.91 10.36
CA ASP A 167 -19.39 -14.77 10.28
C ASP A 167 -19.31 -15.59 8.97
N ALA A 168 -20.27 -15.44 8.08
CA ALA A 168 -20.36 -16.20 6.84
C ALA A 168 -19.77 -15.42 5.66
N SER A 169 -18.96 -16.11 4.84
CA SER A 169 -18.45 -15.61 3.57
C SER A 169 -19.27 -16.23 2.43
N LEU A 170 -19.79 -15.41 1.53
CA LEU A 170 -20.69 -15.81 0.47
C LEU A 170 -20.16 -15.36 -0.89
N ILE A 171 -20.12 -16.26 -1.86
CA ILE A 171 -19.99 -15.90 -3.28
C ILE A 171 -21.43 -15.79 -3.79
N PRO A 172 -21.89 -14.55 -4.07
CA PRO A 172 -23.28 -14.35 -4.42
C PRO A 172 -23.58 -14.76 -5.88
N ASP A 173 -24.82 -15.16 -6.12
CA ASP A 173 -25.40 -15.27 -7.47
C ASP A 173 -26.29 -14.05 -7.79
N TRP A 174 -26.83 -14.00 -9.00
CA TRP A 174 -27.65 -12.87 -9.48
C TRP A 174 -28.92 -12.63 -8.66
N ASP A 175 -29.47 -13.69 -8.09
CA ASP A 175 -30.70 -13.66 -7.28
C ASP A 175 -30.43 -13.43 -5.79
N THR A 176 -29.16 -13.45 -5.39
CA THR A 176 -28.75 -13.19 -4.00
C THR A 176 -29.23 -11.81 -3.58
N ARG A 177 -30.01 -11.77 -2.49
CA ARG A 177 -30.48 -10.51 -1.91
C ARG A 177 -29.49 -10.02 -0.87
N LEU A 178 -29.13 -8.75 -0.98
CA LEU A 178 -28.28 -8.08 -0.01
C LEU A 178 -29.05 -7.78 1.27
N GLU A 179 -28.35 -7.80 2.39
CA GLU A 179 -28.89 -7.45 3.70
C GLU A 179 -28.14 -6.25 4.30
N GLU A 180 -28.78 -5.54 5.20
CA GLU A 180 -28.13 -4.49 5.97
C GLU A 180 -27.02 -5.10 6.83
N GLY A 181 -25.83 -4.52 6.76
CA GLY A 181 -24.64 -5.03 7.47
C GLY A 181 -23.79 -6.01 6.66
N ASP A 182 -24.19 -6.38 5.42
CA ASP A 182 -23.30 -7.09 4.51
C ASP A 182 -22.07 -6.22 4.21
N GLU A 183 -20.88 -6.79 4.34
CA GLU A 183 -19.64 -6.19 3.83
C GLU A 183 -19.41 -6.70 2.41
N ILE A 184 -19.46 -5.79 1.44
CA ILE A 184 -19.43 -6.11 0.01
C ILE A 184 -18.05 -5.89 -0.55
N THR A 185 -17.48 -6.91 -1.20
CA THR A 185 -16.26 -6.80 -2.01
C THR A 185 -16.61 -6.81 -3.49
N ALA A 186 -16.12 -5.81 -4.22
CA ALA A 186 -16.44 -5.65 -5.63
C ALA A 186 -15.20 -5.26 -6.46
N LEU A 187 -15.21 -5.65 -7.74
CA LEU A 187 -14.29 -5.13 -8.76
C LEU A 187 -14.95 -3.95 -9.49
N ALA A 188 -14.19 -2.89 -9.68
CA ALA A 188 -14.69 -1.68 -10.32
C ALA A 188 -13.58 -0.92 -11.05
N THR A 189 -13.92 -0.17 -12.10
CA THR A 189 -13.01 0.82 -12.66
C THR A 189 -12.91 2.04 -11.74
N ALA A 190 -11.84 2.82 -11.81
CA ALA A 190 -11.69 4.06 -11.02
C ALA A 190 -12.89 5.02 -11.19
N LYS A 191 -13.46 5.08 -12.40
CA LYS A 191 -14.69 5.87 -12.69
C LYS A 191 -15.91 5.32 -11.95
N ALA A 192 -16.05 3.99 -11.88
CA ALA A 192 -17.14 3.34 -11.18
C ALA A 192 -17.00 3.52 -9.65
N VAL A 193 -15.78 3.45 -9.10
CA VAL A 193 -15.51 3.74 -7.70
C VAL A 193 -15.93 5.17 -7.34
N SER A 194 -15.56 6.16 -8.15
CA SER A 194 -15.98 7.55 -7.94
C SER A 194 -17.50 7.73 -8.00
N LYS A 195 -18.18 6.95 -8.85
CA LYS A 195 -19.66 6.93 -8.89
C LYS A 195 -20.24 6.30 -7.64
N LEU A 196 -19.66 5.18 -7.17
CA LEU A 196 -20.06 4.50 -5.94
C LEU A 196 -19.92 5.43 -4.73
N GLU A 197 -18.77 6.09 -4.57
CA GLU A 197 -18.54 7.04 -3.48
C GLU A 197 -19.59 8.15 -3.46
N ARG A 198 -19.88 8.75 -4.61
CA ARG A 198 -20.94 9.77 -4.72
C ARG A 198 -22.32 9.21 -4.38
N TYR A 199 -22.60 8.01 -4.87
CA TYR A 199 -23.86 7.32 -4.60
C TYR A 199 -24.02 7.06 -3.09
N LEU A 200 -22.98 6.61 -2.41
CA LEU A 200 -22.98 6.36 -0.97
C LEU A 200 -23.09 7.66 -0.14
N ARG A 201 -22.51 8.76 -0.63
CA ARG A 201 -22.58 10.09 0.03
C ARG A 201 -23.93 10.77 -0.11
N SER A 202 -24.59 10.65 -1.26
CA SER A 202 -25.76 11.45 -1.63
C SER A 202 -27.00 11.31 -0.74
N LYS A 203 -26.98 10.40 0.25
CA LYS A 203 -28.06 10.22 1.23
C LYS A 203 -27.63 10.15 2.70
N LYS A 204 -26.34 10.39 3.03
CA LYS A 204 -25.94 10.56 4.43
C LYS A 204 -26.45 11.86 5.07
N GLU A 205 -27.01 12.76 4.29
CA GLU A 205 -27.58 14.02 4.82
C GLU A 205 -28.87 13.82 5.59
N GLY A 206 -29.68 12.77 5.28
CA GLY A 206 -30.89 12.42 6.02
C GLY A 206 -30.64 11.66 7.33
N GLU A 207 -29.52 10.93 7.43
CA GLU A 207 -29.23 10.04 8.57
C GLU A 207 -28.29 10.69 9.63
N ARG A 208 -27.65 11.83 9.34
CA ARG A 208 -26.75 12.50 10.28
C ARG A 208 -27.37 12.92 11.61
N ASN A 209 -28.70 12.85 11.75
CA ASN A 209 -29.39 13.23 12.99
C ASN A 209 -29.47 12.10 14.02
N ILE A 210 -29.22 10.83 13.63
CA ILE A 210 -29.39 9.69 14.54
C ILE A 210 -28.08 9.33 15.28
N TYR A 211 -26.91 9.60 14.69
CA TYR A 211 -25.59 9.23 15.27
C TYR A 211 -24.95 10.28 16.15
N ARG A 212 -25.52 11.46 16.34
CA ARG A 212 -25.01 12.52 17.23
C ARG A 212 -25.13 12.18 18.73
N HIS A 213 -25.88 11.15 19.10
CA HIS A 213 -26.15 10.81 20.51
C HIS A 213 -25.37 9.62 21.08
N ARG A 214 -24.49 8.96 20.32
CA ARG A 214 -23.72 7.78 20.81
C ARG A 214 -22.22 8.00 20.99
N ARG A 215 -21.72 9.21 20.94
CA ARG A 215 -20.32 9.50 21.32
C ARG A 215 -20.30 10.39 22.57
N ARG A 216 -20.49 9.79 23.71
CA ARG A 216 -19.87 10.23 24.97
C ARG A 216 -18.94 9.12 25.42
N TRP A 217 -17.68 9.49 25.48
CA TRP A 217 -16.57 8.75 26.09
C TRP A 217 -16.83 8.53 27.56
#